data_5ce9df1cf3f09430ea33c658ebe7a855
#
_entry.id   5ce9df1cf3f09430ea33c658ebe7a855
#
_cell.length_a   1.000
_cell.length_b   1.000
_cell.length_c   1.000
_cell.angle_alpha   90.00
_cell.angle_beta   90.00
_cell.angle_gamma   90.00
#
_symmetry.space_group_name_H-M   'P 1'
#
loop_
_entity.id
_entity.type
_entity.pdbx_description
1 polymer ?
#
loop_
_entity_poly.entity_id
_entity_poly.type
_entity_poly.pdbx_seq_one_letter_code
_entity_poly.pdbx_strand_id
1 'polypeptide(L)'
;MGKKLYIKTYGCQMNEYDSDKTVDILKEKKGVQLTSNAKEADIILLNTCSIRDKAESKVYSELGRLNKLKEKNPNLKIGVGGCVATQEGINIKKRAPYVDLIYGPQTLHRVSDLLDIDTQKNIKAIDITFPIEEKFDSLPNPTSGGPSSFVAIMEGCSKYCSFCVVPYTRGDEVSRKPEQIFDEVARLAEQGVSEITFIGQNVNSYKMPYKDRILRLSDLIEIVSHIDGVERIRYTTSHPLDMTDDLIEVYQYVPQLVSQLHLPVQSGSNRILEKMKRNYTIDIFLDAVEKIKSFRPDLRVSSDFIVGFPGETADDFRKTLDLVNEVKFDSSFSFIYSKRPGTPASKLEDNTASGEKKERLKILQDQLNFYHREHSSSMVGSIQRCLVTGLAKRSPEQLQARTECNRVINFDLENIRFIGKLVDIEVTEALSYSLLGTLHNPRGKN
;
A
#
# COMPACT_ATOMS: atom_id res chain seq x y z
N MET A 1 10.76 34.03 0.61
CA MET A 1 11.03 32.57 0.49
C MET A 1 9.75 31.82 0.80
N GLY A 2 9.41 30.78 0.02
CA GLY A 2 8.23 29.95 0.29
C GLY A 2 8.39 29.19 1.60
N LYS A 3 7.28 28.89 2.29
CA LYS A 3 7.28 28.09 3.53
C LYS A 3 7.79 26.67 3.24
N LYS A 4 8.57 26.09 4.16
CA LYS A 4 9.10 24.73 4.08
C LYS A 4 8.15 23.74 4.72
N LEU A 5 7.80 22.68 3.97
CA LEU A 5 6.96 21.57 4.43
C LEU A 5 7.81 20.32 4.69
N TYR A 6 7.73 19.78 5.88
CA TYR A 6 8.18 18.43 6.21
C TYR A 6 6.97 17.51 6.37
N ILE A 7 6.94 16.40 5.66
CA ILE A 7 5.90 15.38 5.82
C ILE A 7 6.52 14.04 6.20
N LYS A 8 5.97 13.39 7.20
CA LYS A 8 6.39 12.07 7.65
C LYS A 8 5.23 11.10 7.54
N THR A 9 5.39 10.10 6.68
CA THR A 9 4.37 9.10 6.39
C THR A 9 4.63 7.84 7.18
N TYR A 10 3.58 7.32 7.79
CA TYR A 10 3.54 6.00 8.41
C TYR A 10 2.48 5.17 7.72
N GLY A 11 2.79 3.89 7.42
CA GLY A 11 1.75 2.95 7.06
C GLY A 11 1.89 2.25 5.72
N CYS A 12 0.88 2.32 4.88
CA CYS A 12 0.72 1.59 3.63
C CYS A 12 0.80 2.53 2.41
N GLN A 13 0.72 1.94 1.23
CA GLN A 13 0.76 2.66 -0.06
C GLN A 13 -0.29 3.77 -0.15
N MET A 14 -1.51 3.54 0.39
CA MET A 14 -2.53 4.58 0.45
C MET A 14 -2.09 5.81 1.25
N ASN A 15 -1.33 5.62 2.34
CA ASN A 15 -0.79 6.75 3.09
C ASN A 15 0.35 7.46 2.33
N GLU A 16 1.14 6.72 1.55
CA GLU A 16 2.15 7.33 0.67
C GLU A 16 1.46 8.19 -0.40
N TYR A 17 0.46 7.66 -1.08
CA TYR A 17 -0.37 8.40 -2.03
C TYR A 17 -1.03 9.64 -1.40
N ASP A 18 -1.67 9.48 -0.23
CA ASP A 18 -2.30 10.60 0.49
C ASP A 18 -1.28 11.70 0.85
N SER A 19 -0.04 11.31 1.17
CA SER A 19 1.04 12.27 1.47
C SER A 19 1.50 13.02 0.21
N ASP A 20 1.68 12.32 -0.91
CA ASP A 20 2.06 12.91 -2.18
C ASP A 20 0.99 13.91 -2.65
N LYS A 21 -0.28 13.55 -2.58
CA LYS A 21 -1.39 14.45 -2.89
C LYS A 21 -1.47 15.65 -1.94
N THR A 22 -1.21 15.44 -0.65
CA THR A 22 -1.14 16.54 0.33
C THR A 22 -0.03 17.54 -0.03
N VAL A 23 1.13 17.02 -0.47
CA VAL A 23 2.24 17.84 -0.95
C VAL A 23 1.85 18.63 -2.21
N ASP A 24 1.23 17.98 -3.19
CA ASP A 24 0.81 18.63 -4.43
C ASP A 24 -0.20 19.75 -4.16
N ILE A 25 -1.21 19.49 -3.29
CA ILE A 25 -2.19 20.51 -2.86
C ILE A 25 -1.50 21.73 -2.22
N LEU A 26 -0.57 21.49 -1.31
CA LEU A 26 0.10 22.58 -0.59
C LEU A 26 1.11 23.33 -1.47
N LYS A 27 1.74 22.65 -2.43
CA LYS A 27 2.55 23.33 -3.46
C LYS A 27 1.71 24.26 -4.31
N GLU A 28 0.58 23.77 -4.83
CA GLU A 28 -0.32 24.53 -5.70
C GLU A 28 -0.95 25.70 -4.94
N LYS A 29 -1.56 25.46 -3.78
CA LYS A 29 -2.33 26.48 -3.05
C LYS A 29 -1.48 27.45 -2.24
N LYS A 30 -0.28 27.04 -1.76
CA LYS A 30 0.53 27.83 -0.82
C LYS A 30 1.98 28.03 -1.24
N GLY A 31 2.41 27.45 -2.37
CA GLY A 31 3.79 27.59 -2.86
C GLY A 31 4.84 27.01 -1.90
N VAL A 32 4.49 25.96 -1.12
CA VAL A 32 5.42 25.35 -0.17
C VAL A 32 6.54 24.61 -0.88
N GLN A 33 7.70 24.53 -0.25
CA GLN A 33 8.84 23.73 -0.68
C GLN A 33 9.05 22.56 0.27
N LEU A 34 9.29 21.36 -0.28
CA LEU A 34 9.60 20.19 0.54
C LEU A 34 10.98 20.33 1.18
N THR A 35 11.10 19.87 2.42
CA THR A 35 12.36 19.66 3.11
C THR A 35 12.43 18.26 3.73
N SER A 36 13.60 17.65 3.71
CA SER A 36 13.88 16.40 4.44
C SER A 36 14.26 16.64 5.91
N ASN A 37 14.46 17.90 6.31
CA ASN A 37 14.89 18.28 7.66
C ASN A 37 13.76 18.94 8.45
N ALA A 38 13.19 18.23 9.40
CA ALA A 38 12.12 18.73 10.26
C ALA A 38 12.47 20.02 11.04
N LYS A 39 13.79 20.27 11.31
CA LYS A 39 14.23 21.47 12.03
C LYS A 39 14.13 22.75 11.21
N GLU A 40 14.05 22.63 9.88
CA GLU A 40 13.96 23.76 8.95
C GLU A 40 12.53 24.01 8.48
N ALA A 41 11.59 23.16 8.91
CA ALA A 41 10.21 23.25 8.45
C ALA A 41 9.42 24.35 9.13
N ASP A 42 8.57 25.01 8.38
CA ASP A 42 7.51 25.91 8.85
C ASP A 42 6.21 25.14 9.11
N ILE A 43 6.04 24.00 8.41
CA ILE A 43 4.88 23.12 8.50
C ILE A 43 5.40 21.69 8.61
N ILE A 44 4.93 20.95 9.62
CA ILE A 44 5.19 19.53 9.80
C ILE A 44 3.86 18.78 9.78
N LEU A 45 3.74 17.80 8.90
CA LEU A 45 2.58 16.92 8.81
C LEU A 45 2.98 15.47 9.08
N LEU A 46 2.25 14.82 9.99
CA LEU A 46 2.36 13.39 10.23
C LEU A 46 1.18 12.68 9.59
N ASN A 47 1.39 11.93 8.53
CA ASN A 47 0.36 11.07 7.96
C ASN A 47 0.43 9.68 8.62
N THR A 48 -0.67 9.25 9.24
CA THR A 48 -0.70 8.20 10.25
C THR A 48 -1.56 7.01 9.82
N CYS A 49 -1.15 5.82 10.25
CA CYS A 49 -1.81 4.55 9.92
C CYS A 49 -2.33 3.86 11.18
N SER A 50 -3.51 3.25 11.12
CA SER A 50 -4.11 2.47 12.22
C SER A 50 -3.96 0.95 12.05
N ILE A 51 -3.38 0.48 10.94
CA ILE A 51 -3.32 -0.97 10.62
C ILE A 51 -2.25 -1.69 11.46
N ARG A 52 -1.11 -1.05 11.75
CA ARG A 52 0.02 -1.68 12.45
C ARG A 52 -0.07 -1.50 13.95
N ASP A 53 0.32 -2.55 14.70
CA ASP A 53 0.48 -2.46 16.15
C ASP A 53 1.45 -1.32 16.52
N LYS A 54 1.16 -0.66 17.63
CA LYS A 54 1.96 0.47 18.11
C LYS A 54 2.01 1.69 17.16
N ALA A 55 1.16 1.74 16.12
CA ALA A 55 1.12 2.89 15.23
C ALA A 55 0.78 4.16 16.03
N GLU A 56 -0.24 4.09 16.86
CA GLU A 56 -0.65 5.19 17.75
C GLU A 56 0.48 5.63 18.69
N SER A 57 1.11 4.69 19.40
CA SER A 57 2.20 5.03 20.35
C SER A 57 3.40 5.69 19.65
N LYS A 58 3.70 5.28 18.41
CA LYS A 58 4.75 5.92 17.59
C LYS A 58 4.38 7.35 17.22
N VAL A 59 3.11 7.60 16.89
CA VAL A 59 2.62 8.97 16.60
C VAL A 59 2.82 9.88 17.79
N TYR A 60 2.38 9.46 18.99
CA TYR A 60 2.55 10.29 20.20
C TYR A 60 4.02 10.47 20.59
N SER A 61 4.87 9.46 20.43
CA SER A 61 6.31 9.59 20.66
C SER A 61 6.94 10.60 19.71
N GLU A 62 6.54 10.61 18.46
CA GLU A 62 7.02 11.59 17.47
C GLU A 62 6.49 12.98 17.77
N LEU A 63 5.21 13.13 18.10
CA LEU A 63 4.62 14.40 18.51
C LEU A 63 5.39 15.02 19.68
N GLY A 64 5.79 14.21 20.68
CA GLY A 64 6.62 14.70 21.80
C GLY A 64 7.99 15.23 21.37
N ARG A 65 8.60 14.67 20.31
CA ARG A 65 9.84 15.20 19.72
C ARG A 65 9.60 16.51 18.97
N LEU A 66 8.51 16.59 18.24
CA LEU A 66 8.14 17.77 17.45
C LEU A 66 7.76 18.95 18.34
N ASN A 67 7.20 18.69 19.52
CA ASN A 67 6.92 19.75 20.51
C ASN A 67 8.17 20.56 20.87
N LYS A 68 9.30 19.88 21.04
CA LYS A 68 10.58 20.57 21.31
C LYS A 68 11.03 21.51 20.18
N LEU A 69 10.61 21.25 18.94
CA LEU A 69 10.86 22.15 17.81
C LEU A 69 9.91 23.34 17.87
N LYS A 70 8.64 23.12 18.23
CA LYS A 70 7.64 24.17 18.35
C LYS A 70 7.92 25.11 19.52
N GLU A 71 8.47 24.60 20.63
CA GLU A 71 8.95 25.44 21.76
C GLU A 71 10.03 26.43 21.33
N LYS A 72 10.88 26.03 20.34
CA LYS A 72 11.94 26.89 19.76
C LYS A 72 11.43 27.82 18.66
N ASN A 73 10.39 27.39 17.94
CA ASN A 73 9.73 28.14 16.87
C ASN A 73 8.21 28.11 17.07
N PRO A 74 7.63 29.05 17.80
CA PRO A 74 6.19 29.10 18.05
C PRO A 74 5.32 29.21 16.79
N ASN A 75 5.89 29.70 15.68
CA ASN A 75 5.18 29.80 14.39
C ASN A 75 5.12 28.47 13.62
N LEU A 76 5.86 27.45 14.06
CA LEU A 76 5.80 26.11 13.44
C LEU A 76 4.39 25.55 13.55
N LYS A 77 3.83 25.14 12.42
CA LYS A 77 2.54 24.43 12.38
C LYS A 77 2.75 22.93 12.39
N ILE A 78 2.08 22.22 13.30
CA ILE A 78 2.12 20.75 13.41
C ILE A 78 0.74 20.20 13.12
N GLY A 79 0.63 19.33 12.09
CA GLY A 79 -0.61 18.65 11.71
C GLY A 79 -0.51 17.13 11.83
N VAL A 80 -1.64 16.50 12.13
CA VAL A 80 -1.79 15.04 12.15
C VAL A 80 -2.89 14.65 11.19
N GLY A 81 -2.55 13.83 10.20
CA GLY A 81 -3.45 13.31 9.19
C GLY A 81 -3.54 11.79 9.19
N GLY A 82 -4.49 11.24 8.42
CA GLY A 82 -4.61 9.81 8.16
C GLY A 82 -5.49 9.04 9.14
N CYS A 83 -5.36 7.69 9.14
CA CYS A 83 -6.31 6.81 9.83
C CYS A 83 -6.31 6.96 11.37
N VAL A 84 -5.14 7.19 12.02
CA VAL A 84 -5.11 7.46 13.46
C VAL A 84 -5.75 8.81 13.77
N ALA A 85 -5.58 9.80 12.88
CA ALA A 85 -6.24 11.09 13.05
C ALA A 85 -7.76 10.94 13.06
N THR A 86 -8.33 10.12 12.16
CA THR A 86 -9.77 9.83 12.15
C THR A 86 -10.21 9.05 13.40
N GLN A 87 -9.43 8.03 13.81
CA GLN A 87 -9.76 7.18 14.96
C GLN A 87 -9.75 7.97 16.27
N GLU A 88 -8.73 8.78 16.51
CA GLU A 88 -8.50 9.48 17.77
C GLU A 88 -9.17 10.87 17.82
N GLY A 89 -9.27 11.53 16.67
CA GLY A 89 -9.92 12.82 16.56
C GLY A 89 -9.44 13.83 17.61
N ILE A 90 -10.39 14.38 18.37
CA ILE A 90 -10.12 15.39 19.42
C ILE A 90 -9.19 14.89 20.55
N ASN A 91 -9.08 13.56 20.74
CA ASN A 91 -8.21 13.01 21.78
C ASN A 91 -6.73 13.30 21.48
N ILE A 92 -6.36 13.47 20.22
CA ILE A 92 -5.01 13.92 19.86
C ILE A 92 -4.71 15.26 20.50
N LYS A 93 -5.62 16.25 20.39
CA LYS A 93 -5.42 17.57 21.03
C LYS A 93 -5.42 17.53 22.55
N LYS A 94 -6.18 16.62 23.17
CA LYS A 94 -6.16 16.45 24.63
C LYS A 94 -4.80 15.97 25.13
N ARG A 95 -4.13 15.05 24.37
CA ARG A 95 -2.82 14.50 24.73
C ARG A 95 -1.65 15.33 24.22
N ALA A 96 -1.84 16.04 23.10
CA ALA A 96 -0.84 16.88 22.43
C ALA A 96 -1.46 18.25 22.07
N PRO A 97 -1.65 19.17 23.03
CA PRO A 97 -2.34 20.46 22.82
C PRO A 97 -1.66 21.36 21.78
N TYR A 98 -0.38 21.13 21.53
CA TYR A 98 0.46 21.86 20.58
C TYR A 98 0.23 21.46 19.12
N VAL A 99 -0.58 20.44 18.83
CA VAL A 99 -0.99 20.10 17.47
C VAL A 99 -1.95 21.17 16.95
N ASP A 100 -1.65 21.77 15.80
CA ASP A 100 -2.46 22.85 15.22
C ASP A 100 -3.68 22.33 14.48
N LEU A 101 -3.50 21.29 13.63
CA LEU A 101 -4.59 20.76 12.79
C LEU A 101 -4.64 19.23 12.80
N ILE A 102 -5.86 18.71 12.60
CA ILE A 102 -6.14 17.26 12.50
C ILE A 102 -7.07 17.07 11.30
N TYR A 103 -6.70 16.15 10.38
CA TYR A 103 -7.50 15.86 9.21
C TYR A 103 -7.54 14.35 8.91
N GLY A 104 -8.69 13.91 8.41
CA GLY A 104 -8.88 12.54 7.96
C GLY A 104 -8.28 12.30 6.57
N PRO A 105 -8.14 11.03 6.13
CA PRO A 105 -7.73 10.73 4.76
C PRO A 105 -8.74 11.23 3.73
N GLN A 106 -10.03 11.35 4.09
CA GLN A 106 -11.09 11.84 3.20
C GLN A 106 -11.10 13.36 3.05
N THR A 107 -10.45 14.09 3.96
CA THR A 107 -10.47 15.57 4.00
C THR A 107 -9.10 16.18 3.73
N LEU A 108 -8.14 15.39 3.19
CA LEU A 108 -6.79 15.89 2.89
C LEU A 108 -6.79 17.08 1.91
N HIS A 109 -7.77 17.17 0.99
CA HIS A 109 -7.93 18.26 0.04
C HIS A 109 -8.24 19.61 0.71
N ARG A 110 -8.70 19.60 1.97
CA ARG A 110 -8.98 20.79 2.79
C ARG A 110 -7.81 21.18 3.71
N VAL A 111 -6.67 20.49 3.64
CA VAL A 111 -5.52 20.74 4.52
C VAL A 111 -5.00 22.18 4.41
N SER A 112 -5.06 22.75 3.21
CA SER A 112 -4.69 24.16 2.97
C SER A 112 -5.53 25.13 3.79
N ASP A 113 -6.84 24.90 3.83
CA ASP A 113 -7.78 25.77 4.51
C ASP A 113 -7.68 25.59 6.03
N LEU A 114 -7.44 24.35 6.49
CA LEU A 114 -7.20 24.05 7.91
C LEU A 114 -5.93 24.73 8.46
N LEU A 115 -4.89 24.91 7.61
CA LEU A 115 -3.67 25.63 7.97
C LEU A 115 -3.90 27.13 8.19
N ASP A 116 -4.92 27.72 7.55
CA ASP A 116 -5.26 29.14 7.67
C ASP A 116 -6.11 29.45 8.89
N ILE A 117 -6.66 28.43 9.56
CA ILE A 117 -7.45 28.63 10.78
C ILE A 117 -6.56 29.19 11.89
N ASP A 118 -6.95 30.35 12.42
CA ASP A 118 -6.31 30.94 13.58
C ASP A 118 -6.70 30.19 14.87
N THR A 119 -5.86 29.25 15.26
CA THR A 119 -6.09 28.43 16.45
C THR A 119 -6.01 29.21 17.77
N GLN A 120 -5.49 30.45 17.76
CA GLN A 120 -5.50 31.32 18.95
C GLN A 120 -6.90 31.83 19.28
N LYS A 121 -7.83 31.80 18.32
CA LYS A 121 -9.23 32.19 18.52
C LYS A 121 -10.13 31.05 19.03
N ASN A 122 -9.59 30.02 19.64
CA ASN A 122 -10.32 28.81 20.07
C ASN A 122 -11.06 28.03 18.96
N ILE A 123 -10.78 28.31 17.71
CA ILE A 123 -11.34 27.56 16.57
C ILE A 123 -10.54 26.27 16.38
N LYS A 124 -11.23 25.15 16.39
CA LYS A 124 -10.59 23.84 16.23
C LYS A 124 -10.37 23.56 14.74
N ALA A 125 -9.11 23.53 14.29
CA ALA A 125 -8.78 23.05 12.95
C ALA A 125 -8.79 21.51 12.91
N ILE A 126 -10.00 20.93 12.92
CA ILE A 126 -10.22 19.47 12.89
C ILE A 126 -11.27 19.17 11.84
N ASP A 127 -10.90 18.36 10.84
CA ASP A 127 -11.83 17.81 9.88
C ASP A 127 -11.52 16.33 9.63
N ILE A 128 -12.34 15.47 10.23
CA ILE A 128 -12.28 14.01 10.11
C ILE A 128 -13.60 13.46 9.57
N THR A 129 -14.34 14.27 8.83
CA THR A 129 -15.58 13.90 8.17
C THR A 129 -15.36 12.98 6.97
N PHE A 130 -16.41 12.38 6.46
CA PHE A 130 -16.40 11.52 5.29
C PHE A 130 -17.24 12.16 4.18
N PRO A 131 -16.73 13.22 3.49
CA PRO A 131 -17.42 13.79 2.34
C PRO A 131 -17.46 12.77 1.20
N ILE A 132 -18.66 12.54 0.65
CA ILE A 132 -18.85 11.63 -0.48
C ILE A 132 -18.22 12.27 -1.73
N GLU A 133 -17.34 11.53 -2.42
CA GLU A 133 -16.72 11.88 -3.71
C GLU A 133 -15.83 13.14 -3.75
N GLU A 134 -16.02 14.12 -2.86
CA GLU A 134 -15.35 15.43 -2.89
C GLU A 134 -13.82 15.33 -2.96
N LYS A 135 -13.24 14.34 -2.28
CA LYS A 135 -11.79 14.13 -2.26
C LYS A 135 -11.23 13.93 -3.67
N PHE A 136 -11.79 12.99 -4.43
CA PHE A 136 -11.30 12.66 -5.77
C PHE A 136 -11.51 13.80 -6.77
N ASP A 137 -12.63 14.52 -6.66
CA ASP A 137 -12.93 15.69 -7.53
C ASP A 137 -12.02 16.90 -7.23
N SER A 138 -11.37 16.90 -6.05
CA SER A 138 -10.52 18.00 -5.57
C SER A 138 -9.01 17.70 -5.61
N LEU A 139 -8.59 16.58 -6.20
CA LEU A 139 -7.16 16.24 -6.28
C LEU A 139 -6.45 17.09 -7.36
N PRO A 140 -5.25 17.59 -7.06
CA PRO A 140 -4.43 18.31 -8.03
C PRO A 140 -3.85 17.37 -9.09
N ASN A 141 -3.28 17.95 -10.13
CA ASN A 141 -2.50 17.21 -11.11
C ASN A 141 -1.35 16.46 -10.41
N PRO A 142 -1.08 15.21 -10.79
CA PRO A 142 -0.05 14.44 -10.15
C PRO A 142 1.35 14.96 -10.50
N THR A 143 2.24 14.91 -9.50
CA THR A 143 3.68 15.11 -9.71
C THR A 143 4.38 13.77 -9.55
N SER A 144 5.14 13.34 -10.56
CA SER A 144 5.90 12.09 -10.51
C SER A 144 7.09 12.21 -9.55
N GLY A 145 7.25 11.21 -8.69
CA GLY A 145 8.44 11.04 -7.84
C GLY A 145 9.46 10.04 -8.37
N GLY A 146 9.23 9.44 -9.55
CA GLY A 146 10.10 8.40 -10.11
C GLY A 146 9.42 7.56 -11.20
N PRO A 147 10.01 6.42 -11.56
CA PRO A 147 9.52 5.59 -12.67
C PRO A 147 8.29 4.73 -12.34
N SER A 148 7.87 4.67 -11.09
CA SER A 148 6.65 4.00 -10.66
C SER A 148 5.78 4.92 -9.81
N SER A 149 4.46 4.81 -9.94
CA SER A 149 3.51 5.63 -9.19
C SER A 149 2.31 4.82 -8.69
N PHE A 150 1.78 5.22 -7.54
CA PHE A 150 0.50 4.74 -7.05
C PHE A 150 -0.64 5.57 -7.63
N VAL A 151 -1.74 4.91 -8.00
CA VAL A 151 -2.98 5.55 -8.44
C VAL A 151 -4.13 4.98 -7.61
N ALA A 152 -4.73 5.80 -6.78
CA ALA A 152 -5.91 5.40 -6.02
C ALA A 152 -7.12 5.34 -6.94
N ILE A 153 -7.70 4.15 -7.08
CA ILE A 153 -8.89 3.91 -7.92
C ILE A 153 -10.18 3.84 -7.11
N MET A 154 -10.05 3.60 -5.81
CA MET A 154 -11.17 3.56 -4.88
C MET A 154 -10.70 3.84 -3.45
N GLU A 155 -11.61 4.18 -2.58
CA GLU A 155 -11.35 4.37 -1.16
C GLU A 155 -12.49 3.82 -0.30
N GLY A 156 -12.17 3.48 0.97
CA GLY A 156 -13.10 2.83 1.88
C GLY A 156 -13.26 1.34 1.59
N CYS A 157 -14.07 0.64 2.39
CA CYS A 157 -14.35 -0.77 2.19
C CYS A 157 -15.65 -1.17 2.88
N SER A 158 -16.58 -1.77 2.13
CA SER A 158 -17.88 -2.23 2.61
C SER A 158 -17.92 -3.72 2.96
N LYS A 159 -16.77 -4.40 3.09
CA LYS A 159 -16.73 -5.82 3.48
C LYS A 159 -16.97 -6.05 4.97
N TYR A 160 -16.69 -5.06 5.82
CA TYR A 160 -16.93 -5.12 7.27
C TYR A 160 -16.39 -6.40 7.95
N CYS A 161 -15.20 -6.85 7.54
CA CYS A 161 -14.50 -7.96 8.21
C CYS A 161 -14.40 -7.67 9.71
N SER A 162 -14.65 -8.68 10.55
CA SER A 162 -14.86 -8.49 12.00
C SER A 162 -13.68 -7.87 12.75
N PHE A 163 -12.47 -7.95 12.22
CA PHE A 163 -11.23 -7.41 12.80
C PHE A 163 -10.80 -6.05 12.23
N CYS A 164 -11.43 -5.59 11.15
CA CYS A 164 -10.91 -4.50 10.33
C CYS A 164 -11.49 -3.16 10.75
N VAL A 165 -10.62 -2.15 10.87
CA VAL A 165 -11.00 -0.76 11.21
C VAL A 165 -11.24 0.13 9.99
N VAL A 166 -10.97 -0.35 8.78
CA VAL A 166 -11.04 0.44 7.55
C VAL A 166 -12.39 1.13 7.37
N PRO A 167 -13.55 0.44 7.49
CA PRO A 167 -14.85 1.10 7.35
C PRO A 167 -15.04 2.28 8.33
N TYR A 168 -14.42 2.21 9.50
CA TYR A 168 -14.55 3.23 10.55
C TYR A 168 -13.53 4.38 10.42
N THR A 169 -12.49 4.21 9.60
CA THR A 169 -11.41 5.21 9.45
C THR A 169 -11.32 5.80 8.05
N ARG A 170 -11.85 5.10 7.04
CA ARG A 170 -11.87 5.53 5.64
C ARG A 170 -13.27 5.55 5.03
N GLY A 171 -14.29 5.06 5.76
CA GLY A 171 -15.68 5.02 5.33
C GLY A 171 -16.02 3.82 4.45
N ASP A 172 -17.24 3.87 3.91
CA ASP A 172 -17.72 2.92 2.94
C ASP A 172 -16.98 3.04 1.60
N GLU A 173 -17.12 2.01 0.78
CA GLU A 173 -16.45 1.92 -0.50
C GLU A 173 -16.96 2.97 -1.49
N VAL A 174 -16.04 3.75 -2.05
CA VAL A 174 -16.30 4.73 -3.10
C VAL A 174 -15.30 4.50 -4.23
N SER A 175 -15.79 4.13 -5.41
CA SER A 175 -14.99 4.02 -6.63
C SER A 175 -14.77 5.39 -7.26
N ARG A 176 -13.55 5.65 -7.75
CA ARG A 176 -13.20 6.88 -8.45
C ARG A 176 -13.67 6.84 -9.90
N LYS A 177 -14.03 8.00 -10.46
CA LYS A 177 -14.47 8.13 -11.86
C LYS A 177 -13.38 7.66 -12.82
N PRO A 178 -13.69 6.83 -13.83
CA PRO A 178 -12.70 6.30 -14.77
C PRO A 178 -11.90 7.38 -15.48
N GLU A 179 -12.53 8.47 -15.91
CA GLU A 179 -11.90 9.58 -16.61
C GLU A 179 -10.77 10.20 -15.79
N GLN A 180 -11.00 10.37 -14.48
CA GLN A 180 -9.98 10.93 -13.58
C GLN A 180 -8.80 9.98 -13.41
N ILE A 181 -9.04 8.65 -13.45
CA ILE A 181 -7.98 7.64 -13.39
C ILE A 181 -7.16 7.68 -14.67
N PHE A 182 -7.82 7.70 -15.83
CA PHE A 182 -7.15 7.74 -17.14
C PHE A 182 -6.32 9.03 -17.30
N ASP A 183 -6.88 10.19 -16.95
CA ASP A 183 -6.17 11.47 -17.00
C ASP A 183 -4.95 11.47 -16.07
N GLU A 184 -5.07 10.94 -14.84
CA GLU A 184 -3.94 10.84 -13.91
C GLU A 184 -2.84 9.93 -14.46
N VAL A 185 -3.20 8.75 -14.98
CA VAL A 185 -2.23 7.82 -15.55
C VAL A 185 -1.54 8.40 -16.77
N ALA A 186 -2.28 9.02 -17.70
CA ALA A 186 -1.70 9.66 -18.89
C ALA A 186 -0.69 10.74 -18.51
N ARG A 187 -1.04 11.65 -17.57
CA ARG A 187 -0.12 12.69 -17.08
C ARG A 187 1.12 12.13 -16.38
N LEU A 188 0.99 11.01 -15.65
CA LEU A 188 2.12 10.32 -15.02
C LEU A 188 3.02 9.70 -16.09
N ALA A 189 2.46 9.05 -17.10
CA ALA A 189 3.20 8.46 -18.22
C ALA A 189 3.97 9.55 -19.02
N GLU A 190 3.36 10.71 -19.29
CA GLU A 190 4.02 11.86 -19.90
C GLU A 190 5.23 12.35 -19.07
N GLN A 191 5.20 12.19 -17.75
CA GLN A 191 6.31 12.50 -16.83
C GLN A 191 7.37 11.39 -16.73
N GLY A 192 7.21 10.29 -17.49
CA GLY A 192 8.16 9.16 -17.53
C GLY A 192 7.89 8.05 -16.50
N VAL A 193 6.68 8.00 -15.93
CA VAL A 193 6.26 6.87 -15.11
C VAL A 193 5.96 5.68 -16.01
N SER A 194 6.66 4.57 -15.82
CA SER A 194 6.52 3.34 -16.62
C SER A 194 5.70 2.25 -15.89
N GLU A 195 5.61 2.30 -14.56
CA GLU A 195 4.84 1.34 -13.77
C GLU A 195 3.74 2.05 -12.98
N ILE A 196 2.50 1.61 -13.18
CA ILE A 196 1.32 2.06 -12.44
C ILE A 196 0.90 0.97 -11.46
N THR A 197 0.70 1.34 -10.20
CA THR A 197 0.12 0.43 -9.20
C THR A 197 -1.24 0.97 -8.75
N PHE A 198 -2.31 0.28 -9.11
CA PHE A 198 -3.64 0.57 -8.60
C PHE A 198 -3.74 0.21 -7.12
N ILE A 199 -4.19 1.17 -6.33
CA ILE A 199 -4.33 1.04 -4.88
C ILE A 199 -5.72 1.44 -4.40
N GLY A 200 -6.07 0.90 -3.23
CA GLY A 200 -7.34 1.13 -2.53
C GLY A 200 -7.42 0.27 -1.28
N GLN A 201 -8.61 0.04 -0.75
CA GLN A 201 -8.80 -0.88 0.37
C GLN A 201 -9.43 -2.21 -0.05
N ASN A 202 -9.98 -2.28 -1.27
CA ASN A 202 -10.46 -3.49 -1.92
C ASN A 202 -10.51 -3.25 -3.43
N VAL A 203 -9.36 -3.18 -4.09
CA VAL A 203 -9.25 -2.70 -5.48
C VAL A 203 -10.04 -3.54 -6.48
N ASN A 204 -10.17 -4.84 -6.24
CA ASN A 204 -10.89 -5.74 -7.15
C ASN A 204 -12.41 -5.70 -7.00
N SER A 205 -12.95 -4.89 -6.06
CA SER A 205 -14.37 -4.54 -6.05
C SER A 205 -14.68 -3.30 -6.88
N TYR A 206 -13.68 -2.64 -7.46
CA TYR A 206 -13.89 -1.44 -8.27
C TYR A 206 -14.98 -1.65 -9.30
N LYS A 207 -15.95 -0.76 -9.31
CA LYS A 207 -17.04 -0.71 -10.30
C LYS A 207 -17.58 0.71 -10.39
N MET A 208 -17.71 1.20 -11.62
CA MET A 208 -18.21 2.56 -11.86
C MET A 208 -18.99 2.62 -13.17
N PRO A 209 -20.18 3.25 -13.22
CA PRO A 209 -20.84 3.55 -14.47
C PRO A 209 -19.97 4.38 -15.39
N TYR A 210 -19.89 3.97 -16.66
CA TYR A 210 -19.14 4.67 -17.69
C TYR A 210 -19.83 4.47 -19.05
N LYS A 211 -20.37 5.54 -19.60
CA LYS A 211 -21.23 5.47 -20.79
C LYS A 211 -22.37 4.45 -20.56
N ASP A 212 -22.52 3.47 -21.40
CA ASP A 212 -23.61 2.49 -21.40
C ASP A 212 -23.29 1.21 -20.61
N ARG A 213 -22.14 1.14 -19.89
CA ARG A 213 -21.70 -0.04 -19.15
C ARG A 213 -21.14 0.30 -17.77
N ILE A 214 -20.94 -0.72 -16.96
CA ILE A 214 -20.19 -0.62 -15.70
C ILE A 214 -18.76 -1.10 -15.95
N LEU A 215 -17.78 -0.22 -15.74
CA LEU A 215 -16.37 -0.61 -15.74
C LEU A 215 -16.00 -1.25 -14.41
N ARG A 216 -15.21 -2.30 -14.51
CA ARG A 216 -14.59 -3.03 -13.39
C ARG A 216 -13.07 -2.85 -13.42
N LEU A 217 -12.36 -3.45 -12.46
CA LEU A 217 -10.89 -3.42 -12.43
C LEU A 217 -10.28 -4.03 -13.69
N SER A 218 -10.84 -5.12 -14.21
CA SER A 218 -10.45 -5.73 -15.48
C SER A 218 -10.42 -4.73 -16.63
N ASP A 219 -11.50 -3.98 -16.80
CA ASP A 219 -11.60 -2.92 -17.81
C ASP A 219 -10.55 -1.81 -17.62
N LEU A 220 -10.31 -1.38 -16.36
CA LEU A 220 -9.28 -0.36 -16.07
C LEU A 220 -7.89 -0.86 -16.45
N ILE A 221 -7.56 -2.12 -16.14
CA ILE A 221 -6.27 -2.73 -16.49
C ILE A 221 -6.11 -2.74 -18.00
N GLU A 222 -7.13 -3.19 -18.75
CA GLU A 222 -7.09 -3.25 -20.20
C GLU A 222 -6.94 -1.85 -20.82
N ILE A 223 -7.78 -0.88 -20.42
CA ILE A 223 -7.72 0.48 -20.98
C ILE A 223 -6.39 1.15 -20.68
N VAL A 224 -5.91 1.06 -19.43
CA VAL A 224 -4.65 1.68 -19.01
C VAL A 224 -3.44 1.04 -19.69
N SER A 225 -3.51 -0.24 -20.04
CA SER A 225 -2.43 -0.91 -20.78
C SER A 225 -2.18 -0.35 -22.18
N HIS A 226 -3.14 0.38 -22.74
CA HIS A 226 -3.02 1.06 -24.03
C HIS A 226 -2.56 2.52 -23.94
N ILE A 227 -2.29 3.05 -22.74
CA ILE A 227 -1.72 4.38 -22.58
C ILE A 227 -0.23 4.32 -22.89
N ASP A 228 0.22 5.16 -23.84
CA ASP A 228 1.63 5.25 -24.21
C ASP A 228 2.52 5.53 -23.02
N GLY A 229 3.60 4.78 -22.87
CA GLY A 229 4.54 4.88 -21.75
C GLY A 229 4.21 4.00 -20.55
N VAL A 230 3.01 3.41 -20.46
CA VAL A 230 2.67 2.42 -19.43
C VAL A 230 3.20 1.05 -19.83
N GLU A 231 4.28 0.63 -19.18
CA GLU A 231 4.97 -0.64 -19.46
C GLU A 231 4.58 -1.74 -18.48
N ARG A 232 4.11 -1.37 -17.25
CA ARG A 232 3.69 -2.29 -16.21
C ARG A 232 2.49 -1.78 -15.44
N ILE A 233 1.60 -2.72 -15.11
CA ILE A 233 0.44 -2.50 -14.25
C ILE A 233 0.49 -3.49 -13.09
N ARG A 234 0.27 -2.97 -11.89
CA ARG A 234 0.08 -3.73 -10.65
C ARG A 234 -1.21 -3.31 -9.99
N TYR A 235 -1.73 -4.18 -9.16
CA TYR A 235 -2.74 -3.79 -8.18
C TYR A 235 -2.49 -4.51 -6.85
N THR A 236 -2.97 -3.93 -5.77
CA THR A 236 -2.79 -4.50 -4.43
C THR A 236 -4.00 -4.24 -3.55
N THR A 237 -4.12 -4.98 -2.45
CA THR A 237 -5.27 -4.89 -1.52
C THR A 237 -6.55 -5.44 -2.13
N SER A 238 -6.50 -6.74 -2.48
CA SER A 238 -7.62 -7.47 -3.07
C SER A 238 -8.36 -8.33 -2.05
N HIS A 239 -9.60 -8.70 -2.36
CA HIS A 239 -10.39 -9.64 -1.58
C HIS A 239 -10.71 -10.88 -2.42
N PRO A 240 -10.51 -12.12 -1.91
CA PRO A 240 -10.74 -13.34 -2.69
C PRO A 240 -12.15 -13.44 -3.28
N LEU A 241 -13.17 -12.95 -2.56
CA LEU A 241 -14.55 -12.97 -3.05
C LEU A 241 -14.77 -12.13 -4.33
N ASP A 242 -13.92 -11.14 -4.57
CA ASP A 242 -14.04 -10.22 -5.71
C ASP A 242 -13.05 -10.57 -6.84
N MET A 243 -12.45 -11.76 -6.81
CA MET A 243 -11.68 -12.33 -7.93
C MET A 243 -12.66 -12.90 -8.96
N THR A 244 -13.20 -12.01 -9.79
CA THR A 244 -14.17 -12.36 -10.84
C THR A 244 -13.48 -12.98 -12.06
N ASP A 245 -14.21 -13.77 -12.87
CA ASP A 245 -13.64 -14.45 -14.02
C ASP A 245 -13.02 -13.45 -15.03
N ASP A 246 -13.69 -12.31 -15.26
CA ASP A 246 -13.15 -11.22 -16.09
C ASP A 246 -11.80 -10.67 -15.59
N LEU A 247 -11.62 -10.54 -14.28
CA LEU A 247 -10.35 -10.13 -13.69
C LEU A 247 -9.29 -11.23 -13.78
N ILE A 248 -9.67 -12.48 -13.72
CA ILE A 248 -8.77 -13.62 -13.90
C ILE A 248 -8.31 -13.69 -15.36
N GLU A 249 -9.22 -13.49 -16.31
CA GLU A 249 -8.94 -13.57 -17.75
C GLU A 249 -7.96 -12.50 -18.25
N VAL A 250 -7.93 -11.27 -17.65
CA VAL A 250 -6.96 -10.23 -18.07
C VAL A 250 -5.51 -10.66 -17.90
N TYR A 251 -5.21 -11.63 -17.02
CA TYR A 251 -3.88 -12.22 -16.91
C TYR A 251 -3.47 -12.98 -18.18
N GLN A 252 -4.41 -13.42 -19.00
CA GLN A 252 -4.13 -14.13 -20.23
C GLN A 252 -3.69 -13.20 -21.37
N TYR A 253 -4.31 -12.01 -21.49
CA TYR A 253 -4.17 -11.17 -22.67
C TYR A 253 -3.58 -9.78 -22.46
N VAL A 254 -3.40 -9.33 -21.21
CA VAL A 254 -2.74 -8.04 -20.90
C VAL A 254 -1.29 -8.28 -20.48
N PRO A 255 -0.31 -8.14 -21.36
CA PRO A 255 1.10 -8.43 -21.05
C PRO A 255 1.72 -7.45 -20.07
N GLN A 256 1.20 -6.22 -19.95
CA GLN A 256 1.65 -5.21 -18.97
C GLN A 256 1.25 -5.58 -17.53
N LEU A 257 0.20 -6.40 -17.34
CA LEU A 257 -0.17 -6.88 -16.01
C LEU A 257 0.89 -7.86 -15.52
N VAL A 258 1.55 -7.53 -14.42
CA VAL A 258 2.67 -8.32 -13.89
C VAL A 258 2.25 -9.69 -13.36
N SER A 259 3.15 -10.68 -13.45
CA SER A 259 2.95 -12.03 -12.89
C SER A 259 3.10 -12.04 -11.35
N GLN A 260 2.36 -11.14 -10.68
CA GLN A 260 2.31 -11.04 -9.23
C GLN A 260 0.89 -10.71 -8.77
N LEU A 261 0.39 -11.47 -7.79
CA LEU A 261 -0.90 -11.23 -7.15
C LEU A 261 -0.73 -11.12 -5.63
N HIS A 262 -1.18 -10.01 -5.04
CA HIS A 262 -1.34 -9.91 -3.59
C HIS A 262 -2.81 -10.14 -3.22
N LEU A 263 -3.09 -11.30 -2.60
CA LEU A 263 -4.45 -11.74 -2.27
C LEU A 263 -4.53 -12.15 -0.80
N PRO A 264 -4.91 -11.24 0.11
CA PRO A 264 -4.98 -11.49 1.55
C PRO A 264 -6.00 -12.56 1.93
N VAL A 265 -5.54 -13.76 2.30
CA VAL A 265 -6.40 -14.87 2.71
C VAL A 265 -6.76 -14.82 4.20
N GLN A 266 -5.89 -14.30 5.03
CA GLN A 266 -5.99 -14.13 6.49
C GLN A 266 -5.87 -15.43 7.32
N SER A 267 -6.50 -16.53 6.91
CA SER A 267 -6.45 -17.84 7.60
C SER A 267 -6.69 -18.98 6.61
N GLY A 268 -6.12 -20.15 6.83
CA GLY A 268 -6.41 -21.37 6.08
C GLY A 268 -7.62 -22.15 6.60
N SER A 269 -8.29 -21.69 7.65
CA SER A 269 -9.46 -22.35 8.24
C SER A 269 -10.76 -21.65 7.85
N ASN A 270 -11.67 -22.37 7.17
CA ASN A 270 -13.01 -21.85 6.83
C ASN A 270 -13.77 -21.40 8.08
N ARG A 271 -13.63 -22.10 9.21
CA ARG A 271 -14.24 -21.73 10.49
C ARG A 271 -13.74 -20.40 11.02
N ILE A 272 -12.45 -20.09 10.87
CA ILE A 272 -11.88 -18.81 11.25
C ILE A 272 -12.26 -17.72 10.24
N LEU A 273 -12.26 -18.02 8.95
CA LEU A 273 -12.73 -17.10 7.91
C LEU A 273 -14.19 -16.65 8.14
N GLU A 274 -15.07 -17.56 8.53
CA GLU A 274 -16.46 -17.27 8.91
C GLU A 274 -16.51 -16.32 10.12
N LYS A 275 -15.74 -16.60 11.19
CA LYS A 275 -15.64 -15.68 12.34
C LYS A 275 -15.05 -14.33 12.00
N MET A 276 -14.15 -14.27 11.03
CA MET A 276 -13.61 -13.05 10.46
C MET A 276 -14.58 -12.32 9.54
N LYS A 277 -15.75 -12.92 9.21
CA LYS A 277 -16.73 -12.41 8.23
C LYS A 277 -16.13 -12.23 6.85
N ARG A 278 -15.32 -13.18 6.40
CA ARG A 278 -14.66 -13.11 5.07
C ARG A 278 -15.57 -13.56 3.94
N ASN A 279 -16.65 -14.29 4.23
CA ASN A 279 -17.70 -14.71 3.29
C ASN A 279 -17.21 -15.54 2.08
N TYR A 280 -16.06 -16.20 2.18
CA TYR A 280 -15.54 -17.16 1.20
C TYR A 280 -14.90 -18.36 1.92
N THR A 281 -14.68 -19.43 1.18
CA THR A 281 -13.95 -20.63 1.62
C THR A 281 -12.56 -20.69 1.00
N ILE A 282 -11.71 -21.56 1.54
CA ILE A 282 -10.37 -21.80 0.99
C ILE A 282 -10.44 -22.32 -0.44
N ASP A 283 -11.46 -23.13 -0.78
CA ASP A 283 -11.64 -23.64 -2.14
C ASP A 283 -11.83 -22.51 -3.17
N ILE A 284 -12.60 -21.46 -2.82
CA ILE A 284 -12.76 -20.27 -3.69
C ILE A 284 -11.43 -19.54 -3.90
N PHE A 285 -10.62 -19.45 -2.83
CA PHE A 285 -9.29 -18.84 -2.93
C PHE A 285 -8.35 -19.67 -3.82
N LEU A 286 -8.31 -20.97 -3.65
CA LEU A 286 -7.47 -21.88 -4.42
C LEU A 286 -7.88 -21.91 -5.88
N ASP A 287 -9.18 -22.00 -6.19
CA ASP A 287 -9.72 -21.98 -7.56
C ASP A 287 -9.27 -20.71 -8.31
N ALA A 288 -9.36 -19.53 -7.69
CA ALA A 288 -8.89 -18.29 -8.29
C ALA A 288 -7.37 -18.32 -8.58
N VAL A 289 -6.57 -18.81 -7.64
CA VAL A 289 -5.11 -18.92 -7.81
C VAL A 289 -4.75 -19.91 -8.92
N GLU A 290 -5.40 -21.07 -8.98
CA GLU A 290 -5.16 -22.08 -9.99
C GLU A 290 -5.55 -21.60 -11.38
N LYS A 291 -6.69 -20.94 -11.53
CA LYS A 291 -7.13 -20.35 -12.80
C LYS A 291 -6.10 -19.35 -13.32
N ILE A 292 -5.61 -18.43 -12.49
CA ILE A 292 -4.60 -17.46 -12.93
C ILE A 292 -3.28 -18.17 -13.28
N LYS A 293 -2.85 -19.13 -12.46
CA LYS A 293 -1.63 -19.93 -12.75
C LYS A 293 -1.73 -20.73 -14.05
N SER A 294 -2.93 -21.11 -14.49
CA SER A 294 -3.10 -21.75 -15.79
C SER A 294 -2.76 -20.84 -16.98
N PHE A 295 -2.96 -19.52 -16.84
CA PHE A 295 -2.57 -18.50 -17.83
C PHE A 295 -1.14 -17.99 -17.61
N ARG A 296 -0.73 -17.86 -16.34
CA ARG A 296 0.58 -17.34 -15.89
C ARG A 296 1.24 -18.32 -14.93
N PRO A 297 1.94 -19.38 -15.46
CA PRO A 297 2.56 -20.40 -14.61
C PRO A 297 3.63 -19.87 -13.66
N ASP A 298 4.23 -18.72 -14.00
CA ASP A 298 5.23 -18.00 -13.19
C ASP A 298 4.62 -17.07 -12.15
N LEU A 299 3.29 -17.02 -12.03
CA LEU A 299 2.59 -16.15 -11.06
C LEU A 299 3.12 -16.34 -9.65
N ARG A 300 3.52 -15.25 -9.02
CA ARG A 300 3.88 -15.20 -7.59
C ARG A 300 2.72 -14.66 -6.79
N VAL A 301 2.24 -15.47 -5.84
CA VAL A 301 1.14 -15.11 -4.95
C VAL A 301 1.70 -14.71 -3.60
N SER A 302 1.31 -13.55 -3.12
CA SER A 302 1.57 -13.06 -1.77
C SER A 302 0.28 -12.85 -1.00
N SER A 303 0.33 -12.93 0.33
CA SER A 303 -0.86 -12.85 1.16
C SER A 303 -0.58 -12.20 2.51
N ASP A 304 -1.65 -11.88 3.23
CA ASP A 304 -1.62 -11.50 4.63
C ASP A 304 -2.24 -12.61 5.48
N PHE A 305 -1.66 -12.84 6.68
CA PHE A 305 -2.11 -13.82 7.63
C PHE A 305 -2.27 -13.22 9.03
N ILE A 306 -3.34 -13.63 9.72
CA ILE A 306 -3.59 -13.29 11.12
C ILE A 306 -3.61 -14.57 11.93
N VAL A 307 -2.66 -14.72 12.87
CA VAL A 307 -2.60 -15.85 13.81
C VAL A 307 -3.16 -15.44 15.17
N GLY A 308 -3.67 -16.42 15.93
CA GLY A 308 -4.23 -16.19 17.25
C GLY A 308 -5.48 -15.33 17.24
N PHE A 309 -6.28 -15.43 16.16
CA PHE A 309 -7.62 -14.84 16.14
C PHE A 309 -8.48 -15.47 17.24
N PRO A 310 -9.39 -14.72 17.92
CA PRO A 310 -10.18 -15.27 19.02
C PRO A 310 -10.91 -16.56 18.67
N GLY A 311 -10.59 -17.62 19.40
CA GLY A 311 -11.11 -18.97 19.19
C GLY A 311 -10.42 -19.78 18.10
N GLU A 312 -9.26 -19.37 17.59
CA GLU A 312 -8.42 -20.19 16.71
C GLU A 312 -7.84 -21.39 17.50
N THR A 313 -8.12 -22.59 17.05
CA THR A 313 -7.58 -23.84 17.63
C THR A 313 -6.25 -24.23 16.97
N ALA A 314 -5.57 -25.24 17.54
CA ALA A 314 -4.37 -25.82 16.92
C ALA A 314 -4.68 -26.45 15.55
N ASP A 315 -5.87 -27.02 15.36
CA ASP A 315 -6.33 -27.56 14.07
C ASP A 315 -6.53 -26.45 13.02
N ASP A 316 -7.11 -25.31 13.41
CA ASP A 316 -7.27 -24.18 12.50
C ASP A 316 -5.91 -23.61 12.07
N PHE A 317 -4.97 -23.51 13.00
CA PHE A 317 -3.62 -23.07 12.69
C PHE A 317 -2.90 -24.05 11.77
N ARG A 318 -3.04 -25.37 11.98
CA ARG A 318 -2.48 -26.39 11.09
C ARG A 318 -3.02 -26.22 9.66
N LYS A 319 -4.32 -26.02 9.46
CA LYS A 319 -4.91 -25.74 8.15
C LYS A 319 -4.29 -24.52 7.47
N THR A 320 -3.89 -23.51 8.25
CA THR A 320 -3.17 -22.35 7.70
C THR A 320 -1.77 -22.74 7.21
N LEU A 321 -1.06 -23.61 7.94
CA LEU A 321 0.23 -24.12 7.49
C LEU A 321 0.10 -25.03 6.26
N ASP A 322 -0.94 -25.85 6.21
CA ASP A 322 -1.24 -26.72 5.06
C ASP A 322 -1.49 -25.88 3.79
N LEU A 323 -2.29 -24.80 3.90
CA LEU A 323 -2.50 -23.85 2.81
C LEU A 323 -1.19 -23.17 2.34
N VAL A 324 -0.31 -22.83 3.27
CA VAL A 324 1.00 -22.25 2.92
C VAL A 324 1.86 -23.24 2.16
N ASN A 325 1.82 -24.53 2.52
CA ASN A 325 2.54 -25.60 1.81
C ASN A 325 1.99 -25.81 0.40
N GLU A 326 0.68 -25.74 0.22
CA GLU A 326 0.00 -25.96 -1.04
C GLU A 326 0.26 -24.83 -2.03
N VAL A 327 0.03 -23.59 -1.63
CA VAL A 327 0.16 -22.40 -2.51
C VAL A 327 1.61 -21.99 -2.69
N LYS A 328 2.49 -22.22 -1.70
CA LYS A 328 3.89 -21.79 -1.64
C LYS A 328 4.00 -20.28 -1.82
N PHE A 329 3.37 -19.55 -0.92
CA PHE A 329 3.32 -18.09 -1.00
C PHE A 329 4.71 -17.45 -1.07
N ASP A 330 4.77 -16.38 -1.82
CA ASP A 330 5.92 -15.50 -1.86
C ASP A 330 5.82 -14.41 -0.75
N SER A 331 6.49 -13.32 -0.89
CA SER A 331 6.60 -12.16 0.02
C SER A 331 5.31 -11.82 0.80
N SER A 332 4.97 -12.64 1.80
CA SER A 332 3.74 -12.55 2.57
C SER A 332 3.97 -11.91 3.94
N PHE A 333 2.93 -11.32 4.48
CA PHE A 333 2.96 -10.72 5.81
C PHE A 333 2.12 -11.54 6.79
N SER A 334 2.58 -11.62 8.04
CA SER A 334 1.86 -12.32 9.10
C SER A 334 1.93 -11.56 10.41
N PHE A 335 0.80 -11.56 11.13
CA PHE A 335 0.62 -10.78 12.34
C PHE A 335 -0.13 -11.60 13.39
N ILE A 336 0.15 -11.33 14.67
CA ILE A 336 -0.74 -11.75 15.75
C ILE A 336 -1.99 -10.86 15.70
N TYR A 337 -3.16 -11.45 15.87
CA TYR A 337 -4.39 -10.67 16.04
C TYR A 337 -4.22 -9.61 17.11
N SER A 338 -4.56 -8.39 16.77
CA SER A 338 -4.56 -7.24 17.68
C SER A 338 -5.94 -6.61 17.75
N LYS A 339 -6.48 -6.49 18.96
CA LYS A 339 -7.79 -5.86 19.19
C LYS A 339 -7.79 -4.42 18.68
N ARG A 340 -8.78 -4.08 17.86
CA ARG A 340 -8.99 -2.72 17.35
C ARG A 340 -10.25 -2.13 17.95
N PRO A 341 -10.20 -0.93 18.54
CA PRO A 341 -11.39 -0.29 19.10
C PRO A 341 -12.52 -0.20 18.07
N GLY A 342 -13.74 -0.47 18.50
CA GLY A 342 -14.93 -0.37 17.66
C GLY A 342 -15.21 -1.58 16.76
N THR A 343 -14.25 -2.50 16.55
CA THR A 343 -14.44 -3.67 15.70
C THR A 343 -15.22 -4.79 16.42
N PRO A 344 -16.05 -5.57 15.69
CA PRO A 344 -16.77 -6.70 16.28
C PRO A 344 -15.85 -7.72 16.97
N ALA A 345 -14.70 -8.04 16.36
CA ALA A 345 -13.76 -9.02 16.92
C ALA A 345 -13.12 -8.56 18.23
N SER A 346 -13.09 -7.26 18.52
CA SER A 346 -12.56 -6.75 19.80
C SER A 346 -13.40 -7.17 21.01
N LYS A 347 -14.66 -7.59 20.79
CA LYS A 347 -15.59 -8.04 21.83
C LYS A 347 -15.55 -9.54 22.04
N LEU A 348 -14.84 -10.28 21.16
CA LEU A 348 -14.73 -11.72 21.28
C LEU A 348 -13.80 -12.10 22.44
N GLU A 349 -14.15 -13.18 23.11
CA GLU A 349 -13.33 -13.79 24.15
C GLU A 349 -12.07 -14.41 23.51
N ASP A 350 -10.93 -14.07 24.07
CA ASP A 350 -9.61 -14.46 23.56
C ASP A 350 -8.84 -15.19 24.65
N ASN A 351 -8.97 -16.52 24.63
CA ASN A 351 -8.41 -17.43 25.64
C ASN A 351 -7.04 -17.99 25.23
N THR A 352 -6.51 -17.62 24.06
CA THR A 352 -5.20 -18.11 23.60
C THR A 352 -4.07 -17.35 24.28
N ALA A 353 -3.17 -18.08 24.95
CA ALA A 353 -2.04 -17.46 25.64
C ALA A 353 -1.12 -16.68 24.69
N SER A 354 -0.59 -15.55 25.15
CA SER A 354 0.32 -14.71 24.33
C SER A 354 1.58 -15.47 23.88
N GLY A 355 2.08 -16.40 24.70
CA GLY A 355 3.21 -17.28 24.32
C GLY A 355 2.88 -18.16 23.12
N GLU A 356 1.72 -18.81 23.15
CA GLU A 356 1.25 -19.67 22.05
C GLU A 356 1.06 -18.89 20.74
N LYS A 357 0.49 -17.69 20.81
CA LYS A 357 0.34 -16.83 19.62
C LYS A 357 1.69 -16.45 19.00
N LYS A 358 2.69 -16.17 19.85
CA LYS A 358 4.06 -15.85 19.39
C LYS A 358 4.73 -17.06 18.75
N GLU A 359 4.51 -18.24 19.29
CA GLU A 359 5.02 -19.50 18.75
C GLU A 359 4.38 -19.80 17.39
N ARG A 360 3.04 -19.72 17.28
CA ARG A 360 2.33 -19.88 16.00
C ARG A 360 2.84 -18.88 14.95
N LEU A 361 3.01 -17.61 15.33
CA LEU A 361 3.54 -16.60 14.43
C LEU A 361 4.94 -16.96 13.93
N LYS A 362 5.81 -17.40 14.83
CA LYS A 362 7.18 -17.81 14.48
C LYS A 362 7.17 -18.98 13.49
N ILE A 363 6.42 -20.04 13.77
CA ILE A 363 6.30 -21.21 12.89
C ILE A 363 5.81 -20.79 11.49
N LEU A 364 4.76 -19.98 11.44
CA LEU A 364 4.23 -19.48 10.16
C LEU A 364 5.26 -18.62 9.40
N GLN A 365 5.97 -17.73 10.10
CA GLN A 365 7.00 -16.88 9.49
C GLN A 365 8.17 -17.70 8.97
N ASP A 366 8.61 -18.72 9.70
CA ASP A 366 9.70 -19.59 9.27
C ASP A 366 9.33 -20.33 7.97
N GLN A 367 8.08 -20.80 7.86
CA GLN A 367 7.57 -21.48 6.66
C GLN A 367 7.41 -20.53 5.47
N LEU A 368 6.84 -19.34 5.69
CA LEU A 368 6.73 -18.30 4.64
C LEU A 368 8.11 -17.85 4.14
N ASN A 369 9.06 -17.65 5.06
CA ASN A 369 10.45 -17.30 4.73
C ASN A 369 11.18 -18.41 3.97
N PHE A 370 10.86 -19.69 4.26
CA PHE A 370 11.38 -20.81 3.49
C PHE A 370 10.96 -20.69 2.01
N TYR A 371 9.67 -20.54 1.72
CA TYR A 371 9.18 -20.42 0.34
C TYR A 371 9.65 -19.14 -0.33
N HIS A 372 9.73 -18.02 0.38
CA HIS A 372 10.29 -16.79 -0.17
C HIS A 372 11.74 -16.99 -0.66
N ARG A 373 12.57 -17.71 0.13
CA ARG A 373 13.95 -18.03 -0.27
C ARG A 373 14.01 -19.01 -1.43
N GLU A 374 13.18 -20.05 -1.41
CA GLU A 374 13.06 -21.02 -2.53
C GLU A 374 12.74 -20.27 -3.85
N HIS A 375 11.76 -19.37 -3.83
CA HIS A 375 11.42 -18.55 -4.98
C HIS A 375 12.58 -17.66 -5.43
N SER A 376 13.31 -17.05 -4.50
CA SER A 376 14.47 -16.21 -4.83
C SER A 376 15.60 -17.05 -5.43
N SER A 377 15.91 -18.21 -4.85
CA SER A 377 16.94 -19.12 -5.33
C SER A 377 16.62 -19.70 -6.72
N SER A 378 15.35 -19.99 -7.00
CA SER A 378 14.91 -20.48 -8.31
C SER A 378 15.07 -19.47 -9.45
N MET A 379 15.30 -18.19 -9.14
CA MET A 379 15.54 -17.15 -10.14
C MET A 379 16.99 -17.06 -10.57
N VAL A 380 17.93 -17.63 -9.83
CA VAL A 380 19.38 -17.60 -10.18
C VAL A 380 19.59 -18.30 -11.52
N GLY A 381 20.34 -17.65 -12.42
CA GLY A 381 20.56 -18.10 -13.81
C GLY A 381 19.44 -17.75 -14.79
N SER A 382 18.33 -17.16 -14.31
CA SER A 382 17.24 -16.71 -15.19
C SER A 382 17.43 -15.24 -15.60
N ILE A 383 16.89 -14.88 -16.76
CA ILE A 383 16.81 -13.50 -17.22
C ILE A 383 15.48 -12.92 -16.74
N GLN A 384 15.55 -11.79 -16.05
CA GLN A 384 14.38 -11.08 -15.52
C GLN A 384 14.25 -9.72 -16.17
N ARG A 385 13.07 -9.40 -16.70
CA ARG A 385 12.77 -8.05 -17.16
C ARG A 385 12.48 -7.16 -15.95
N CYS A 386 13.31 -6.15 -15.75
CA CYS A 386 13.34 -5.35 -14.53
C CYS A 386 13.18 -3.86 -14.80
N LEU A 387 12.34 -3.17 -14.02
CA LEU A 387 12.26 -1.71 -14.07
C LEU A 387 13.35 -1.10 -13.19
N VAL A 388 14.22 -0.29 -13.77
CA VAL A 388 15.29 0.41 -13.05
C VAL A 388 14.69 1.59 -12.29
N THR A 389 14.79 1.55 -10.95
CA THR A 389 14.12 2.51 -10.06
C THR A 389 15.04 3.62 -9.54
N GLY A 390 16.35 3.47 -9.65
CA GLY A 390 17.32 4.47 -9.19
C GLY A 390 18.65 3.87 -8.79
N LEU A 391 19.41 4.62 -8.03
CA LEU A 391 20.67 4.15 -7.43
C LEU A 391 20.37 3.21 -6.26
N ALA A 392 21.23 2.20 -6.07
CA ALA A 392 21.11 1.29 -4.93
C ALA A 392 21.38 2.02 -3.61
N LYS A 393 20.53 1.81 -2.60
CA LYS A 393 20.60 2.56 -1.32
C LYS A 393 21.89 2.37 -0.54
N ARG A 394 22.57 1.23 -0.72
CA ARG A 394 23.77 0.84 0.05
C ARG A 394 25.04 0.87 -0.78
N SER A 395 24.94 0.99 -2.09
CA SER A 395 26.08 1.01 -3.02
C SER A 395 25.80 2.03 -4.13
N PRO A 396 26.39 3.22 -4.08
CA PRO A 396 26.17 4.25 -5.11
C PRO A 396 26.75 3.86 -6.47
N GLU A 397 27.56 2.82 -6.53
CA GLU A 397 28.14 2.25 -7.76
C GLU A 397 27.20 1.23 -8.43
N GLN A 398 26.03 1.00 -7.84
CA GLN A 398 25.04 0.07 -8.38
C GLN A 398 23.71 0.77 -8.66
N LEU A 399 23.01 0.27 -9.68
CA LEU A 399 21.62 0.55 -9.94
C LEU A 399 20.74 -0.45 -9.21
N GLN A 400 19.57 0.02 -8.79
CA GLN A 400 18.52 -0.80 -8.24
C GLN A 400 17.40 -0.90 -9.26
N ALA A 401 16.92 -2.12 -9.49
CA ALA A 401 15.74 -2.38 -10.29
C ALA A 401 14.73 -3.27 -9.54
N ARG A 402 13.53 -3.42 -10.11
CA ARG A 402 12.49 -4.31 -9.62
C ARG A 402 12.04 -5.29 -10.69
N THR A 403 12.03 -6.56 -10.32
CA THR A 403 11.45 -7.64 -11.14
C THR A 403 9.92 -7.51 -11.22
N GLU A 404 9.27 -8.30 -12.07
CA GLU A 404 7.80 -8.36 -12.11
C GLU A 404 7.19 -8.83 -10.79
N CYS A 405 7.80 -9.79 -10.10
CA CYS A 405 7.38 -10.22 -8.78
C CYS A 405 7.80 -9.27 -7.64
N ASN A 406 8.19 -8.04 -7.98
CA ASN A 406 8.52 -6.94 -7.08
C ASN A 406 9.77 -7.15 -6.20
N ARG A 407 10.66 -8.08 -6.57
CA ARG A 407 11.96 -8.22 -5.89
C ARG A 407 12.91 -7.10 -6.29
N VAL A 408 13.65 -6.62 -5.30
CA VAL A 408 14.78 -5.72 -5.55
C VAL A 408 15.92 -6.53 -6.15
N ILE A 409 16.46 -6.05 -7.26
CA ILE A 409 17.70 -6.55 -7.85
C ILE A 409 18.68 -5.40 -8.03
N ASN A 410 19.94 -5.60 -7.59
CA ASN A 410 21.02 -4.64 -7.77
C ASN A 410 21.98 -5.16 -8.81
N PHE A 411 22.49 -4.27 -9.65
CA PHE A 411 23.47 -4.57 -10.69
C PHE A 411 24.38 -3.36 -10.90
N ASP A 412 25.54 -3.58 -11.52
CA ASP A 412 26.55 -2.54 -11.66
C ASP A 412 26.06 -1.35 -12.48
N LEU A 413 26.50 -0.15 -12.09
CA LEU A 413 26.15 1.10 -12.74
C LEU A 413 26.93 1.26 -14.05
N GLU A 414 26.35 0.78 -15.15
CA GLU A 414 26.92 1.04 -16.47
C GLU A 414 26.47 2.40 -17.02
N ASN A 415 25.18 2.75 -16.82
CA ASN A 415 24.64 4.01 -17.32
C ASN A 415 23.39 4.43 -16.54
N ILE A 416 23.43 5.63 -15.94
CA ILE A 416 22.31 6.22 -15.21
C ILE A 416 21.04 6.45 -16.08
N ARG A 417 21.19 6.48 -17.42
CA ARG A 417 20.06 6.62 -18.37
C ARG A 417 19.12 5.42 -18.37
N PHE A 418 19.48 4.32 -17.71
CA PHE A 418 18.57 3.18 -17.52
C PHE A 418 17.46 3.46 -16.50
N ILE A 419 17.61 4.46 -15.63
CA ILE A 419 16.55 4.81 -14.66
C ILE A 419 15.26 5.13 -15.41
N GLY A 420 14.16 4.49 -15.02
CA GLY A 420 12.85 4.59 -15.67
C GLY A 420 12.63 3.63 -16.83
N LYS A 421 13.62 2.82 -17.20
CA LYS A 421 13.51 1.87 -18.28
C LYS A 421 13.41 0.44 -17.80
N LEU A 422 12.75 -0.39 -18.62
CA LEU A 422 12.78 -1.83 -18.47
C LEU A 422 14.06 -2.38 -19.13
N VAL A 423 14.82 -3.16 -18.39
CA VAL A 423 16.05 -3.83 -18.86
C VAL A 423 16.00 -5.30 -18.49
N ASP A 424 16.67 -6.12 -19.29
CA ASP A 424 16.81 -7.54 -19.02
C ASP A 424 18.08 -7.76 -18.16
N ILE A 425 17.91 -8.40 -16.99
CA ILE A 425 18.98 -8.66 -16.03
C ILE A 425 19.03 -10.17 -15.78
N GLU A 426 20.22 -10.75 -15.97
CA GLU A 426 20.49 -12.12 -15.55
C GLU A 426 20.77 -12.14 -14.04
N VAL A 427 19.99 -12.93 -13.31
CA VAL A 427 20.12 -13.07 -11.85
C VAL A 427 21.34 -13.94 -11.54
N THR A 428 22.34 -13.40 -10.87
CA THR A 428 23.58 -14.11 -10.52
C THR A 428 23.55 -14.68 -9.10
N GLU A 429 22.85 -14.01 -8.18
CA GLU A 429 22.81 -14.42 -6.77
C GLU A 429 21.50 -14.03 -6.09
N ALA A 430 21.00 -14.88 -5.20
CA ALA A 430 19.87 -14.61 -4.33
C ALA A 430 20.37 -14.29 -2.90
N LEU A 431 20.14 -13.06 -2.46
CA LEU A 431 20.40 -12.61 -1.10
C LEU A 431 19.15 -12.73 -0.23
N SER A 432 19.28 -12.50 1.07
CA SER A 432 18.15 -12.64 2.02
C SER A 432 16.92 -11.81 1.66
N TYR A 433 17.08 -10.59 1.06
CA TYR A 433 15.98 -9.67 0.75
C TYR A 433 16.11 -8.99 -0.62
N SER A 434 17.08 -9.38 -1.42
CA SER A 434 17.32 -8.82 -2.74
C SER A 434 18.02 -9.85 -3.61
N LEU A 435 18.14 -9.52 -4.89
CA LEU A 435 18.91 -10.28 -5.86
C LEU A 435 20.14 -9.44 -6.29
N LEU A 436 21.17 -10.11 -6.77
CA LEU A 436 22.24 -9.52 -7.58
C LEU A 436 22.10 -10.03 -9.01
N GLY A 437 22.51 -9.21 -9.95
CA GLY A 437 22.47 -9.58 -11.36
C GLY A 437 23.44 -8.77 -12.21
N THR A 438 23.51 -9.13 -13.46
CA THR A 438 24.28 -8.44 -14.50
C THR A 438 23.34 -8.08 -15.65
N LEU A 439 23.59 -6.95 -16.29
CA LEU A 439 22.79 -6.53 -17.45
C LEU A 439 22.94 -7.58 -18.56
N HIS A 440 21.82 -8.14 -18.98
CA HIS A 440 21.81 -9.11 -20.09
C HIS A 440 21.92 -8.36 -21.41
N ASN A 441 23.06 -8.51 -22.09
CA ASN A 441 23.26 -7.96 -23.43
C ASN A 441 23.21 -9.10 -24.46
N PRO A 442 22.13 -9.24 -25.22
CA PRO A 442 22.02 -10.33 -26.20
C PRO A 442 23.06 -10.25 -27.34
N ARG A 443 23.80 -9.13 -27.45
CA ARG A 443 24.84 -8.92 -28.48
C ARG A 443 26.28 -9.14 -28.01
N GLY A 444 26.48 -9.52 -26.76
CA GLY A 444 27.81 -9.68 -26.14
C GLY A 444 28.25 -11.14 -26.01
N LYS A 445 28.37 -11.87 -27.10
CA LYS A 445 29.32 -12.99 -27.27
C LYS A 445 30.11 -12.70 -28.53
N ASN A 446 31.13 -11.88 -28.39
CA ASN A 446 32.29 -11.86 -29.25
C ASN A 446 33.49 -11.51 -28.39
#